data_1c790a0e293c49abdeab168d6395b83b
#
_entry.id   1c790a0e293c49abdeab168d6395b83b
#
_cell.length_a   1.000
_cell.length_b   1.000
_cell.length_c   1.000
_cell.angle_alpha   90.00
_cell.angle_beta   90.00
_cell.angle_gamma   90.00
#
_symmetry.space_group_name_H-M   'P 1'
#
loop_
_entity.id
_entity.type
_entity.pdbx_description
1 polymer ?
#
loop_
_entity_poly.entity_id
_entity_poly.type
_entity_poly.pdbx_seq_one_letter_code
_entity_poly.pdbx_strand_id
1 'polypeptide(L)'
;MTQTILLTDLVVQTLDLSPAIAVIEPLLESGDLLEKEATLAFKIDVTRDPMDPRELSEIPEVRLWFIRLDSHYPWLPLVLDWEAGELGRYAAMLVPHQFSPTEGVRYNPEALEIFVMQKIFAISQWLNQQGHTSRTKLKFMTQMLGYEIDDGLFDLLRA
;
A
#
# COMPACT_ATOMS: atom_id res chain seq x y z
N MET A 1 14.59 4.26 8.15
CA MET A 1 14.42 3.12 9.08
C MET A 1 13.08 2.46 8.84
N THR A 2 13.07 1.16 8.64
CA THR A 2 11.84 0.42 8.31
C THR A 2 11.24 -0.22 9.56
N GLN A 3 9.94 0.01 9.78
CA GLN A 3 9.14 -0.68 10.79
C GLN A 3 8.44 -1.87 10.14
N THR A 4 8.55 -3.05 10.75
CA THR A 4 7.92 -4.26 10.21
C THR A 4 6.68 -4.61 11.03
N ILE A 5 5.57 -4.83 10.34
CA ILE A 5 4.28 -5.20 10.94
C ILE A 5 4.10 -6.71 10.75
N LEU A 6 4.00 -7.45 11.85
CA LEU A 6 3.82 -8.91 11.81
C LEU A 6 2.33 -9.27 11.73
N LEU A 7 1.98 -10.10 10.75
CA LEU A 7 0.63 -10.60 10.55
C LEU A 7 0.62 -12.11 10.79
N THR A 8 -0.09 -12.55 11.83
CA THR A 8 -0.26 -13.95 12.19
C THR A 8 -1.60 -14.48 11.67
N ASP A 9 -1.79 -15.80 11.74
CA ASP A 9 -3.06 -16.42 11.35
C ASP A 9 -4.26 -15.80 12.06
N LEU A 10 -4.17 -15.63 13.38
CA LEU A 10 -5.27 -15.08 14.17
C LEU A 10 -5.62 -13.65 13.73
N VAL A 11 -4.61 -12.82 13.52
CA VAL A 11 -4.79 -11.42 13.10
C VAL A 11 -5.49 -11.35 11.75
N VAL A 12 -5.06 -12.19 10.81
CA VAL A 12 -5.64 -12.21 9.45
C VAL A 12 -7.07 -12.73 9.48
N GLN A 13 -7.32 -13.84 10.19
CA GLN A 13 -8.63 -14.48 10.23
C GLN A 13 -9.68 -13.63 10.93
N THR A 14 -9.30 -12.86 11.94
CA THR A 14 -10.22 -12.00 12.69
C THR A 14 -10.29 -10.58 12.13
N LEU A 15 -9.57 -10.29 11.05
CA LEU A 15 -9.47 -8.96 10.45
C LEU A 15 -9.03 -7.90 11.48
N ASP A 16 -8.12 -8.28 12.38
CA ASP A 16 -7.64 -7.41 13.44
C ASP A 16 -6.51 -6.50 12.93
N LEU A 17 -6.74 -5.20 12.92
CA LEU A 17 -5.75 -4.21 12.47
C LEU A 17 -4.81 -3.75 13.60
N SER A 18 -4.98 -4.24 14.82
CA SER A 18 -4.21 -3.77 15.98
C SER A 18 -2.69 -3.77 15.76
N PRO A 19 -2.09 -4.80 15.13
CA PRO A 19 -0.64 -4.79 14.89
C PRO A 19 -0.19 -3.63 14.01
N ALA A 20 -0.99 -3.26 13.02
CA ALA A 20 -0.69 -2.13 12.15
C ALA A 20 -0.91 -0.80 12.88
N ILE A 21 -2.02 -0.67 13.59
CA ILE A 21 -2.37 0.54 14.34
C ILE A 21 -1.28 0.84 15.37
N ALA A 22 -0.79 -0.19 16.07
CA ALA A 22 0.24 -0.03 17.09
C ALA A 22 1.57 0.52 16.55
N VAL A 23 1.85 0.31 15.27
CA VAL A 23 3.05 0.86 14.60
C VAL A 23 2.75 2.22 13.96
N ILE A 24 1.62 2.34 13.27
CA ILE A 24 1.30 3.51 12.45
C ILE A 24 0.94 4.73 13.32
N GLU A 25 0.09 4.56 14.32
CA GLU A 25 -0.40 5.71 15.11
C GLU A 25 0.71 6.46 15.84
N PRO A 26 1.68 5.80 16.51
CA PRO A 26 2.79 6.54 17.12
C PRO A 26 3.63 7.32 16.10
N LEU A 27 3.83 6.77 14.90
CA LEU A 27 4.59 7.45 13.85
C LEU A 27 3.84 8.66 13.31
N LEU A 28 2.50 8.59 13.23
CA LEU A 28 1.68 9.73 12.84
C LEU A 28 1.72 10.83 13.89
N GLU A 29 1.59 10.48 15.17
CA GLU A 29 1.58 11.44 16.27
C GLU A 29 2.92 12.18 16.39
N SER A 30 4.04 11.48 16.15
CA SER A 30 5.37 12.08 16.23
C SER A 30 5.80 12.80 14.94
N GLY A 31 5.09 12.62 13.85
CA GLY A 31 5.47 13.13 12.54
C GLY A 31 6.60 12.35 11.85
N ASP A 32 7.02 11.23 12.42
CA ASP A 32 8.19 10.49 11.93
C ASP A 32 7.98 9.86 10.56
N LEU A 33 6.74 9.56 10.17
CA LEU A 33 6.46 8.99 8.84
C LEU A 33 6.91 9.92 7.71
N LEU A 34 6.68 11.22 7.85
CA LEU A 34 7.01 12.18 6.79
C LEU A 34 8.31 12.92 7.06
N GLU A 35 8.52 13.36 8.30
CA GLU A 35 9.70 14.17 8.63
C GLU A 35 10.99 13.36 8.64
N LYS A 36 10.94 12.13 9.14
CA LYS A 36 12.11 11.23 9.21
C LYS A 36 12.09 10.16 8.12
N GLU A 37 11.14 10.22 7.21
CA GLU A 37 10.99 9.26 6.11
C GLU A 37 10.98 7.80 6.59
N ALA A 38 10.29 7.55 7.71
CA ALA A 38 10.08 6.20 8.20
C ALA A 38 9.24 5.42 7.21
N THR A 39 9.60 4.16 6.97
CA THR A 39 8.90 3.30 6.03
C THR A 39 8.33 2.07 6.72
N LEU A 40 7.35 1.45 6.08
CA LEU A 40 6.64 0.29 6.61
C LEU A 40 6.80 -0.93 5.71
N ALA A 41 6.90 -2.09 6.34
CA ALA A 41 6.93 -3.38 5.65
C ALA A 41 6.05 -4.37 6.43
N PHE A 42 5.62 -5.44 5.75
CA PHE A 42 4.78 -6.46 6.35
C PHE A 42 5.48 -7.81 6.33
N LYS A 43 5.45 -8.49 7.45
CA LYS A 43 5.84 -9.91 7.53
C LYS A 43 4.57 -10.72 7.71
N ILE A 44 4.20 -11.50 6.70
CA ILE A 44 2.99 -12.29 6.68
C ILE A 44 3.35 -13.71 7.06
N ASP A 45 3.00 -14.09 8.29
CA ASP A 45 3.31 -15.40 8.86
C ASP A 45 2.00 -16.16 9.08
N VAL A 46 1.45 -16.67 7.98
CA VAL A 46 0.21 -17.45 7.98
C VAL A 46 0.51 -18.90 7.62
N THR A 47 -0.16 -19.83 8.33
CA THR A 47 -0.01 -21.26 8.08
C THR A 47 -0.66 -21.64 6.76
N ARG A 48 0.10 -22.32 5.90
CA ARG A 48 -0.37 -22.79 4.60
C ARG A 48 0.01 -24.25 4.39
N ASP A 49 -0.84 -24.96 3.67
CA ASP A 49 -0.49 -26.28 3.17
C ASP A 49 0.73 -26.12 2.24
N PRO A 50 1.82 -26.92 2.42
CA PRO A 50 2.97 -26.82 1.55
C PRO A 50 2.66 -27.08 0.07
N MET A 51 1.56 -27.76 -0.21
CA MET A 51 1.11 -28.06 -1.58
C MET A 51 0.18 -27.00 -2.16
N ASP A 52 -0.17 -25.97 -1.39
CA ASP A 52 -1.03 -24.88 -1.86
C ASP A 52 -0.24 -24.00 -2.85
N PRO A 53 -0.65 -23.95 -4.14
CA PRO A 53 0.09 -23.18 -5.16
C PRO A 53 -0.21 -21.69 -5.13
N ARG A 54 -1.17 -21.23 -4.30
CA ARG A 54 -1.60 -19.84 -4.32
C ARG A 54 -0.53 -18.91 -3.76
N GLU A 55 -0.40 -17.73 -4.36
CA GLU A 55 0.35 -16.63 -3.76
C GLU A 55 -0.45 -16.04 -2.59
N LEU A 56 0.23 -15.34 -1.68
CA LEU A 56 -0.44 -14.71 -0.54
C LEU A 56 -1.54 -13.77 -0.99
N SER A 57 -1.34 -13.07 -2.09
CA SER A 57 -2.34 -12.14 -2.67
C SER A 57 -3.57 -12.84 -3.24
N GLU A 58 -3.54 -14.16 -3.37
CA GLU A 58 -4.67 -14.95 -3.84
C GLU A 58 -5.50 -15.53 -2.67
N ILE A 59 -5.02 -15.39 -1.44
CA ILE A 59 -5.70 -15.90 -0.25
C ILE A 59 -6.72 -14.87 0.20
N PRO A 60 -8.05 -15.20 0.20
CA PRO A 60 -9.08 -14.19 0.48
C PRO A 60 -8.96 -13.52 1.84
N GLU A 61 -8.61 -14.25 2.89
CA GLU A 61 -8.49 -13.70 4.24
C GLU A 61 -7.35 -12.67 4.31
N VAL A 62 -6.22 -12.95 3.64
CA VAL A 62 -5.08 -12.03 3.57
C VAL A 62 -5.47 -10.76 2.81
N ARG A 63 -6.11 -10.91 1.66
CA ARG A 63 -6.58 -9.77 0.86
C ARG A 63 -7.56 -8.91 1.63
N LEU A 64 -8.53 -9.51 2.31
CA LEU A 64 -9.53 -8.77 3.09
C LEU A 64 -8.88 -7.95 4.21
N TRP A 65 -7.86 -8.51 4.85
CA TRP A 65 -7.11 -7.77 5.86
C TRP A 65 -6.47 -6.51 5.28
N PHE A 66 -5.80 -6.63 4.13
CA PHE A 66 -5.17 -5.48 3.45
C PHE A 66 -6.20 -4.49 2.92
N ILE A 67 -7.32 -4.96 2.41
CA ILE A 67 -8.42 -4.07 1.96
C ILE A 67 -8.93 -3.26 3.15
N ARG A 68 -9.11 -3.88 4.30
CA ARG A 68 -9.53 -3.19 5.52
C ARG A 68 -8.49 -2.17 5.99
N LEU A 69 -7.22 -2.53 5.95
CA LEU A 69 -6.13 -1.63 6.29
C LEU A 69 -6.09 -0.41 5.36
N ASP A 70 -6.22 -0.64 4.06
CA ASP A 70 -6.23 0.43 3.07
C ASP A 70 -7.41 1.38 3.26
N SER A 71 -8.56 0.84 3.62
CA SER A 71 -9.74 1.65 3.93
C SER A 71 -9.50 2.56 5.15
N HIS A 72 -8.73 2.06 6.11
CA HIS A 72 -8.41 2.81 7.33
C HIS A 72 -7.30 3.86 7.10
N TYR A 73 -6.31 3.53 6.27
CA TYR A 73 -5.17 4.40 5.94
C TYR A 73 -4.99 4.47 4.42
N PRO A 74 -5.84 5.23 3.69
CA PRO A 74 -5.78 5.22 2.22
C PRO A 74 -4.47 5.72 1.62
N TRP A 75 -3.69 6.46 2.40
CA TRP A 75 -2.39 7.02 2.00
C TRP A 75 -1.22 6.04 2.24
N LEU A 76 -1.48 4.87 2.79
CA LEU A 76 -0.44 3.95 3.24
C LEU A 76 0.59 3.58 2.16
N PRO A 77 0.22 3.38 0.88
CA PRO A 77 1.21 3.04 -0.15
C PRO A 77 2.39 3.99 -0.25
N LEU A 78 2.18 5.27 0.08
CA LEU A 78 3.25 6.27 0.00
C LEU A 78 4.40 6.00 0.97
N VAL A 79 4.11 5.39 2.12
CA VAL A 79 5.08 5.20 3.20
C VAL A 79 5.57 3.74 3.32
N LEU A 80 5.26 2.91 2.34
CA LEU A 80 5.78 1.55 2.29
C LEU A 80 7.25 1.52 1.86
N ASP A 81 7.96 0.46 2.21
CA ASP A 81 9.34 0.25 1.79
C ASP A 81 9.38 -0.20 0.32
N TRP A 82 9.52 0.73 -0.60
CA TRP A 82 9.50 0.45 -2.04
C TRP A 82 10.72 -0.36 -2.48
N GLU A 83 11.87 -0.15 -1.83
CA GLU A 83 13.08 -0.91 -2.15
C GLU A 83 12.92 -2.39 -1.83
N ALA A 84 12.16 -2.70 -0.78
CA ALA A 84 11.85 -4.08 -0.40
C ALA A 84 10.70 -4.70 -1.20
N GLY A 85 10.14 -3.98 -2.19
CA GLY A 85 9.05 -4.48 -3.02
C GLY A 85 7.67 -4.39 -2.38
N GLU A 86 7.52 -3.66 -1.29
CA GLU A 86 6.25 -3.61 -0.57
C GLU A 86 5.13 -2.93 -1.35
N LEU A 87 5.46 -1.98 -2.22
CA LEU A 87 4.43 -1.31 -3.03
C LEU A 87 3.75 -2.29 -4.00
N GLY A 88 4.53 -3.08 -4.71
CA GLY A 88 3.99 -4.08 -5.64
C GLY A 88 3.19 -5.16 -4.91
N ARG A 89 3.67 -5.64 -3.77
CA ARG A 89 2.96 -6.62 -2.95
C ARG A 89 1.63 -6.08 -2.45
N TYR A 90 1.63 -4.84 -1.98
CA TYR A 90 0.43 -4.15 -1.50
C TYR A 90 -0.60 -3.98 -2.63
N ALA A 91 -0.16 -3.52 -3.79
CA ALA A 91 -1.04 -3.40 -4.95
C ALA A 91 -1.65 -4.74 -5.35
N ALA A 92 -0.87 -5.83 -5.29
CA ALA A 92 -1.37 -7.17 -5.60
C ALA A 92 -2.45 -7.63 -4.62
N MET A 93 -2.43 -7.16 -3.37
CA MET A 93 -3.48 -7.46 -2.40
C MET A 93 -4.80 -6.77 -2.73
N LEU A 94 -4.76 -5.61 -3.40
CA LEU A 94 -5.92 -4.74 -3.58
C LEU A 94 -6.48 -4.75 -5.00
N VAL A 95 -5.63 -5.01 -6.00
CA VAL A 95 -6.00 -4.91 -7.40
C VAL A 95 -6.15 -6.31 -8.00
N PRO A 96 -7.26 -6.61 -8.67
CA PRO A 96 -7.41 -7.88 -9.38
C PRO A 96 -6.27 -8.12 -10.38
N HIS A 97 -5.72 -9.32 -10.33
CA HIS A 97 -4.55 -9.66 -11.13
C HIS A 97 -4.49 -11.16 -11.41
N GLN A 98 -3.60 -11.53 -12.33
CA GLN A 98 -3.24 -12.93 -12.65
C GLN A 98 -1.73 -13.06 -12.61
N PHE A 99 -1.24 -14.24 -12.24
CA PHE A 99 0.18 -14.53 -12.32
C PHE A 99 0.50 -15.22 -13.63
N SER A 100 1.49 -14.67 -14.35
CA SER A 100 1.99 -15.23 -15.60
C SER A 100 3.37 -15.85 -15.35
N PRO A 101 3.65 -17.07 -15.83
CA PRO A 101 4.99 -17.67 -15.69
C PRO A 101 6.10 -16.87 -16.37
N THR A 102 5.77 -16.06 -17.37
CA THR A 102 6.77 -15.30 -18.14
C THR A 102 6.81 -13.82 -17.78
N GLU A 103 5.69 -13.23 -17.34
CA GLU A 103 5.57 -11.78 -17.12
C GLU A 103 5.35 -11.39 -15.66
N GLY A 104 5.19 -12.38 -14.76
CA GLY A 104 4.89 -12.13 -13.36
C GLY A 104 3.45 -11.71 -13.13
N VAL A 105 3.24 -10.70 -12.29
CA VAL A 105 1.90 -10.20 -11.96
C VAL A 105 1.35 -9.36 -13.12
N ARG A 106 0.14 -9.71 -13.57
CA ARG A 106 -0.57 -8.95 -14.61
C ARG A 106 -1.86 -8.42 -14.03
N TYR A 107 -1.90 -7.13 -13.79
CA TYR A 107 -3.10 -6.48 -13.25
C TYR A 107 -4.18 -6.31 -14.30
N ASN A 108 -5.45 -6.35 -13.86
CA ASN A 108 -6.53 -5.83 -14.67
C ASN A 108 -6.29 -4.34 -14.91
N PRO A 109 -6.16 -3.88 -16.18
CA PRO A 109 -5.75 -2.51 -16.46
C PRO A 109 -6.71 -1.45 -15.93
N GLU A 110 -8.02 -1.71 -16.02
CA GLU A 110 -9.03 -0.76 -15.53
C GLU A 110 -8.99 -0.65 -14.01
N ALA A 111 -8.85 -1.79 -13.33
CA ALA A 111 -8.78 -1.82 -11.87
C ALA A 111 -7.52 -1.15 -11.36
N LEU A 112 -6.38 -1.34 -12.04
CA LEU A 112 -5.13 -0.68 -11.67
C LEU A 112 -5.24 0.83 -11.85
N GLU A 113 -5.84 1.31 -12.94
CA GLU A 113 -6.05 2.73 -13.18
C GLU A 113 -6.90 3.35 -12.08
N ILE A 114 -8.00 2.70 -11.71
CA ILE A 114 -8.87 3.16 -10.62
C ILE A 114 -8.08 3.24 -9.31
N PHE A 115 -7.30 2.23 -9.02
CA PHE A 115 -6.46 2.19 -7.82
C PHE A 115 -5.47 3.36 -7.79
N VAL A 116 -4.75 3.59 -8.88
CA VAL A 116 -3.77 4.67 -8.98
C VAL A 116 -4.44 6.04 -8.81
N MET A 117 -5.55 6.28 -9.49
CA MET A 117 -6.26 7.55 -9.39
C MET A 117 -6.80 7.79 -7.98
N GLN A 118 -7.37 6.76 -7.36
CA GLN A 118 -7.83 6.84 -5.97
C GLN A 118 -6.68 7.23 -5.03
N LYS A 119 -5.51 6.62 -5.22
CA LYS A 119 -4.34 6.89 -4.38
C LYS A 119 -3.81 8.32 -4.59
N ILE A 120 -3.82 8.80 -5.82
CA ILE A 120 -3.43 10.19 -6.09
C ILE A 120 -4.32 11.16 -5.29
N PHE A 121 -5.63 10.98 -5.34
CA PHE A 121 -6.55 11.84 -4.59
C PHE A 121 -6.37 11.71 -3.08
N ALA A 122 -6.35 10.49 -2.57
CA ALA A 122 -6.26 10.25 -1.13
C ALA A 122 -4.93 10.74 -0.55
N ILE A 123 -3.83 10.44 -1.23
CA ILE A 123 -2.50 10.81 -0.76
C ILE A 123 -2.27 12.32 -0.88
N SER A 124 -2.72 12.95 -1.98
CA SER A 124 -2.62 14.41 -2.14
C SER A 124 -3.36 15.12 -1.02
N GLN A 125 -4.57 14.67 -0.70
CA GLN A 125 -5.35 15.25 0.38
C GLN A 125 -4.65 15.09 1.72
N TRP A 126 -4.13 13.90 2.01
CA TRP A 126 -3.42 13.61 3.25
C TRP A 126 -2.16 14.47 3.38
N LEU A 127 -1.35 14.58 2.33
CA LEU A 127 -0.15 15.42 2.33
C LEU A 127 -0.49 16.89 2.59
N ASN A 128 -1.54 17.40 1.99
CA ASN A 128 -2.01 18.77 2.24
C ASN A 128 -2.40 18.97 3.70
N GLN A 129 -3.10 18.00 4.29
CA GLN A 129 -3.48 18.04 5.71
C GLN A 129 -2.26 18.03 6.63
N GLN A 130 -1.17 17.36 6.21
CA GLN A 130 0.08 17.32 6.96
C GLN A 130 0.99 18.53 6.70
N GLY A 131 0.56 19.47 5.87
CA GLY A 131 1.36 20.65 5.52
C GLY A 131 2.46 20.39 4.52
N HIS A 132 2.46 19.24 3.85
CA HIS A 132 3.45 18.90 2.84
C HIS A 132 2.92 19.27 1.44
N THR A 133 3.74 19.99 0.69
CA THR A 133 3.37 20.45 -0.67
C THR A 133 4.13 19.74 -1.77
N SER A 134 5.16 18.96 -1.44
CA SER A 134 5.97 18.26 -2.44
C SER A 134 5.17 17.10 -3.03
N ARG A 135 5.17 17.04 -4.36
CA ARG A 135 4.52 15.97 -5.12
C ARG A 135 5.51 14.95 -5.69
N THR A 136 6.80 15.14 -5.47
CA THR A 136 7.84 14.33 -6.09
C THR A 136 7.71 12.85 -5.75
N LYS A 137 7.54 12.55 -4.47
CA LYS A 137 7.40 11.16 -4.00
C LYS A 137 6.14 10.51 -4.56
N LEU A 138 5.03 11.25 -4.59
CA LEU A 138 3.77 10.74 -5.13
C LEU A 138 3.89 10.47 -6.63
N LYS A 139 4.52 11.35 -7.38
CA LYS A 139 4.77 11.12 -8.81
C LYS A 139 5.63 9.88 -9.03
N PHE A 140 6.67 9.72 -8.23
CA PHE A 140 7.55 8.55 -8.32
C PHE A 140 6.77 7.26 -8.04
N MET A 141 5.89 7.26 -7.04
CA MET A 141 5.02 6.12 -6.73
C MET A 141 4.16 5.74 -7.94
N THR A 142 3.53 6.72 -8.59
CA THR A 142 2.69 6.43 -9.76
C THR A 142 3.50 5.89 -10.92
N GLN A 143 4.72 6.37 -11.12
CA GLN A 143 5.63 5.85 -12.15
C GLN A 143 6.00 4.39 -11.89
N MET A 144 6.23 4.03 -10.62
CA MET A 144 6.50 2.64 -10.25
C MET A 144 5.33 1.72 -10.56
N LEU A 145 4.11 2.25 -10.56
CA LEU A 145 2.90 1.50 -10.91
C LEU A 145 2.59 1.59 -12.42
N GLY A 146 3.45 2.23 -13.21
CA GLY A 146 3.33 2.30 -14.66
C GLY A 146 2.57 3.51 -15.19
N TYR A 147 2.40 4.55 -14.38
CA TYR A 147 1.62 5.74 -14.77
C TYR A 147 2.46 7.01 -14.65
N GLU A 148 2.43 7.82 -15.72
CA GLU A 148 2.97 9.18 -15.69
C GLU A 148 1.83 10.18 -15.56
N ILE A 149 1.82 10.94 -14.48
CA ILE A 149 0.74 11.88 -14.19
C ILE A 149 1.23 13.30 -14.45
N ASP A 150 0.45 14.06 -15.21
CA ASP A 150 0.73 15.45 -15.53
C ASP A 150 0.67 16.32 -14.27
N ASP A 151 1.59 17.27 -14.17
CA ASP A 151 1.59 18.26 -13.10
C ASP A 151 0.28 19.05 -13.03
N GLY A 152 -0.41 19.22 -14.15
CA GLY A 152 -1.71 19.89 -14.19
C GLY A 152 -2.76 19.23 -13.29
N LEU A 153 -2.76 17.90 -13.20
CA LEU A 153 -3.66 17.20 -12.29
C LEU A 153 -3.35 17.54 -10.83
N PHE A 154 -2.06 17.52 -10.46
CA PHE A 154 -1.66 17.85 -9.10
C PHE A 154 -2.00 19.30 -8.74
N ASP A 155 -1.89 20.22 -9.68
CA ASP A 155 -2.25 21.62 -9.48
C ASP A 155 -3.76 21.77 -9.20
N LEU A 156 -4.60 20.99 -9.90
CA LEU A 156 -6.04 20.96 -9.66
C LEU A 156 -6.38 20.44 -8.25
N LEU A 157 -5.63 19.46 -7.75
CA LEU A 157 -5.86 18.88 -6.44
C LEU A 157 -5.47 19.78 -5.27
N ARG A 158 -4.74 20.86 -5.54
CA ARG A 158 -4.37 21.86 -4.53
C ARG A 158 -5.42 22.94 -4.33
N ALA A 159 -6.32 23.03 -5.25
CA ALA A 159 -7.32 24.10 -5.22
C ALA A 159 -8.34 23.95 -4.10
#